data_4b94205dfbc14db67e248eaad4d0f193
#
_entry.id   4b94205dfbc14db67e248eaad4d0f193
#
_cell.length_a   1.000
_cell.length_b   1.000
_cell.length_c   1.000
_cell.angle_alpha   90.00
_cell.angle_beta   90.00
_cell.angle_gamma   90.00
#
_symmetry.space_group_name_H-M   'P 1'
#
loop_
_entity.id
_entity.type
_entity.pdbx_description
1 polymer ?
#
loop_
_entity_poly.entity_id
_entity_poly.type
_entity_poly.pdbx_seq_one_letter_code
_entity_poly.pdbx_strand_id
1 'polypeptide(L)'
;MTPRRILSLLALALCASALVGCGGDALALDPVAKAATTTAKTQASRFDFHASMTAGTAGSFSFHGNGIFDGKNKSGWMNMHFSLPAQAQMQLGTTDPSMEMIFDGHHGLIMYMRSPLFDRVVPTGKWVKMDVAKLAKKQGMDLGALMNANQADPSQSLRMLMASSGARVTGAERIRGVETTHYAFNIDFKKLAHDNRAFRQLTDKTGSISAPAEAWVDKQGRVRRLSVTMTMGAALGTPMTMSITEDLYDFGERTPIAPPPESLVVDFDSLSGSSS
;
A
#
# COMPACT_ATOMS: atom_id res chain seq x y z
N MET A 1 35.00 -35.82 -55.33
CA MET A 1 34.00 -35.42 -54.35
C MET A 1 32.70 -35.13 -55.06
N THR A 2 31.72 -35.96 -54.89
CA THR A 2 30.47 -35.95 -55.66
C THR A 2 29.49 -34.93 -55.11
N PRO A 3 28.73 -34.20 -55.95
CA PRO A 3 27.88 -33.09 -55.55
C PRO A 3 26.70 -33.49 -54.61
N ARG A 4 26.55 -34.79 -54.38
CA ARG A 4 25.51 -35.34 -53.55
C ARG A 4 25.75 -35.15 -52.00
N ARG A 5 27.00 -34.84 -51.59
CA ARG A 5 27.35 -34.64 -50.15
C ARG A 5 27.22 -33.20 -49.73
N ILE A 6 27.14 -32.25 -50.66
CA ILE A 6 26.97 -30.81 -50.36
C ILE A 6 25.47 -30.48 -50.14
N LEU A 7 24.54 -31.18 -50.80
CA LEU A 7 23.10 -30.99 -50.57
C LEU A 7 22.61 -31.54 -49.21
N SER A 8 23.29 -32.52 -48.64
CA SER A 8 22.89 -33.09 -47.35
C SER A 8 23.32 -32.27 -46.15
N LEU A 9 24.28 -31.35 -46.28
CA LEU A 9 24.73 -30.46 -45.24
C LEU A 9 23.94 -29.13 -45.20
N LEU A 10 23.33 -28.73 -46.34
CA LEU A 10 22.45 -27.55 -46.37
C LEU A 10 21.03 -27.83 -45.86
N ALA A 11 20.58 -29.10 -45.91
CA ALA A 11 19.27 -29.46 -45.38
C ALA A 11 19.21 -29.58 -43.85
N LEU A 12 20.38 -29.73 -43.18
CA LEU A 12 20.44 -29.85 -41.71
C LEU A 12 20.58 -28.48 -41.02
N ALA A 13 20.92 -27.43 -41.73
CA ALA A 13 21.05 -26.06 -41.21
C ALA A 13 19.74 -25.25 -41.21
N LEU A 14 18.71 -25.75 -41.94
CA LEU A 14 17.43 -25.04 -42.08
C LEU A 14 16.35 -25.57 -41.07
N CYS A 15 16.60 -26.66 -40.36
CA CYS A 15 15.64 -27.20 -39.37
C CYS A 15 15.92 -26.74 -37.91
N ALA A 16 16.96 -25.96 -37.68
CA ALA A 16 17.31 -25.48 -36.33
C ALA A 16 16.70 -24.10 -35.97
N SER A 17 15.95 -23.47 -36.88
CA SER A 17 15.37 -22.13 -36.64
C SER A 17 13.86 -22.10 -36.42
N ALA A 18 13.21 -23.26 -36.25
CA ALA A 18 11.75 -23.34 -36.07
C ALA A 18 11.30 -23.82 -34.66
N LEU A 19 12.15 -23.72 -33.66
CA LEU A 19 11.83 -24.07 -32.27
C LEU A 19 11.97 -22.89 -31.28
N VAL A 20 11.78 -21.67 -31.80
CA VAL A 20 11.60 -20.49 -30.94
C VAL A 20 10.20 -19.96 -31.16
N GLY A 21 9.24 -20.49 -30.44
CA GLY A 21 7.90 -19.90 -30.46
C GLY A 21 6.80 -20.91 -30.21
N CYS A 22 6.64 -21.32 -28.98
CA CYS A 22 5.40 -21.70 -28.31
C CYS A 22 5.77 -22.58 -27.12
N GLY A 23 5.97 -21.97 -26.00
CA GLY A 23 6.22 -22.76 -24.80
C GLY A 23 6.43 -21.87 -23.60
N GLY A 24 5.38 -21.59 -22.88
CA GLY A 24 5.58 -21.31 -21.51
C GLY A 24 5.23 -19.94 -20.97
N ASP A 25 4.12 -19.36 -21.37
CA ASP A 25 3.51 -18.26 -20.57
C ASP A 25 2.79 -18.78 -19.32
N ALA A 26 2.95 -20.04 -18.99
CA ALA A 26 2.12 -20.68 -17.97
C ALA A 26 2.63 -20.59 -16.53
N LEU A 27 3.79 -20.01 -16.25
CA LEU A 27 4.30 -19.87 -14.87
C LEU A 27 5.27 -18.68 -14.66
N ALA A 28 5.34 -17.73 -15.57
CA ALA A 28 6.03 -16.49 -15.27
C ALA A 28 5.17 -15.72 -14.24
N LEU A 29 5.62 -15.68 -12.99
CA LEU A 29 5.03 -14.78 -11.97
C LEU A 29 4.92 -13.39 -12.59
N ASP A 30 3.74 -12.79 -12.51
CA ASP A 30 3.50 -11.41 -12.91
C ASP A 30 4.67 -10.53 -12.44
N PRO A 31 5.32 -9.76 -13.33
CA PRO A 31 6.53 -9.00 -13.00
C PRO A 31 6.31 -8.03 -11.84
N VAL A 32 5.10 -7.52 -11.68
CA VAL A 32 4.71 -6.64 -10.58
C VAL A 32 4.61 -7.42 -9.26
N ALA A 33 4.04 -8.62 -9.27
CA ALA A 33 4.00 -9.49 -8.09
C ALA A 33 5.41 -9.91 -7.64
N LYS A 34 6.30 -10.18 -8.59
CA LYS A 34 7.72 -10.46 -8.31
C LYS A 34 8.41 -9.25 -7.68
N ALA A 35 8.18 -8.05 -8.23
CA ALA A 35 8.72 -6.81 -7.70
C ALA A 35 8.22 -6.51 -6.29
N ALA A 36 6.94 -6.74 -6.01
CA ALA A 36 6.37 -6.64 -4.68
C ALA A 36 7.10 -7.55 -3.68
N THR A 37 7.30 -8.83 -4.04
CA THR A 37 8.03 -9.79 -3.21
C THR A 37 9.48 -9.36 -2.96
N THR A 38 10.16 -8.83 -3.99
CA THR A 38 11.54 -8.34 -3.87
C THR A 38 11.62 -7.13 -2.94
N THR A 39 10.66 -6.21 -3.06
CA THR A 39 10.59 -5.02 -2.21
C THR A 39 10.32 -5.40 -0.75
N ALA A 40 9.40 -6.33 -0.50
CA ALA A 40 9.10 -6.80 0.86
C ALA A 40 10.33 -7.40 1.56
N LYS A 41 11.24 -8.05 0.82
CA LYS A 41 12.48 -8.62 1.37
C LYS A 41 13.48 -7.57 1.87
N THR A 42 13.34 -6.29 1.50
CA THR A 42 14.22 -5.22 1.98
C THR A 42 14.01 -4.92 3.46
N GLN A 43 12.86 -5.31 4.00
CA GLN A 43 12.45 -5.20 5.41
C GLN A 43 12.42 -3.78 5.99
N ALA A 44 12.95 -2.77 5.32
CA ALA A 44 12.89 -1.37 5.73
C ALA A 44 12.84 -0.47 4.50
N SER A 45 12.10 0.61 4.58
CA SER A 45 12.05 1.66 3.55
C SER A 45 11.56 2.97 4.13
N ARG A 46 11.93 4.07 3.48
CA ARG A 46 11.22 5.33 3.59
C ARG A 46 10.14 5.39 2.51
N PHE A 47 9.10 6.13 2.78
CA PHE A 47 8.06 6.38 1.80
C PHE A 47 7.55 7.82 1.88
N ASP A 48 7.14 8.34 0.73
CA ASP A 48 6.30 9.53 0.60
C ASP A 48 4.99 9.09 -0.05
N PHE A 49 3.87 9.63 0.38
CA PHE A 49 2.60 9.33 -0.25
C PHE A 49 1.75 10.58 -0.45
N HIS A 50 0.91 10.52 -1.46
CA HIS A 50 -0.14 11.47 -1.73
C HIS A 50 -1.43 10.72 -2.01
N ALA A 51 -2.51 11.11 -1.34
CA ALA A 51 -3.82 10.53 -1.57
C ALA A 51 -4.87 11.63 -1.77
N SER A 52 -5.83 11.35 -2.63
CA SER A 52 -6.99 12.20 -2.85
C SER A 52 -8.25 11.35 -2.86
N MET A 53 -9.33 11.92 -2.37
CA MET A 53 -10.65 11.30 -2.36
C MET A 53 -11.67 12.31 -2.89
N THR A 54 -12.50 11.85 -3.83
CA THR A 54 -13.60 12.63 -4.40
C THR A 54 -14.91 11.86 -4.21
N ALA A 55 -15.90 12.49 -3.62
CA ALA A 55 -17.20 11.89 -3.34
C ALA A 55 -18.31 12.76 -3.96
N GLY A 56 -18.56 12.61 -5.25
CA GLY A 56 -19.62 13.33 -5.99
C GLY A 56 -19.69 14.82 -5.65
N THR A 57 -20.87 15.29 -5.22
CA THR A 57 -21.10 16.69 -4.81
C THR A 57 -20.60 17.03 -3.40
N ALA A 58 -20.20 16.04 -2.60
CA ALA A 58 -19.66 16.27 -1.24
C ALA A 58 -18.25 16.88 -1.26
N GLY A 59 -17.64 16.97 -2.43
CA GLY A 59 -16.34 17.61 -2.62
C GLY A 59 -15.18 16.63 -2.65
N SER A 60 -13.99 17.19 -2.62
CA SER A 60 -12.74 16.42 -2.58
C SER A 60 -11.87 16.89 -1.42
N PHE A 61 -11.12 15.95 -0.87
CA PHE A 61 -10.04 16.24 0.07
C PHE A 61 -8.79 15.42 -0.31
N SER A 62 -7.65 15.91 0.08
CA SER A 62 -6.39 15.22 -0.13
C SER A 62 -5.55 15.21 1.14
N PHE A 63 -4.64 14.28 1.21
CA PHE A 63 -3.63 14.22 2.26
C PHE A 63 -2.33 13.71 1.67
N HIS A 64 -1.24 14.16 2.23
CA HIS A 64 0.09 13.73 1.84
C HIS A 64 0.94 13.55 3.09
N GLY A 65 1.98 12.78 2.98
CA GLY A 65 2.86 12.56 4.11
C GLY A 65 4.09 11.77 3.73
N ASN A 66 4.90 11.52 4.73
CA ASN A 66 6.09 10.73 4.61
C ASN A 66 6.28 9.86 5.85
N GLY A 67 7.07 8.83 5.72
CA GLY A 67 7.31 7.93 6.84
C GLY A 67 8.48 6.99 6.62
N ILE A 68 8.67 6.18 7.64
CA ILE A 68 9.67 5.10 7.68
C ILE A 68 8.96 3.86 8.17
N PHE A 69 9.27 2.76 7.55
CA PHE A 69 8.81 1.47 7.99
C PHE A 69 10.01 0.53 8.22
N ASP A 70 10.04 -0.17 9.35
CA ASP A 70 10.99 -1.23 9.68
C ASP A 70 10.25 -2.54 10.00
N GLY A 71 10.09 -3.38 8.98
CA GLY A 71 9.41 -4.66 9.11
C GLY A 71 10.13 -5.66 9.99
N LYS A 72 11.46 -5.58 10.12
CA LYS A 72 12.21 -6.45 11.04
C LYS A 72 11.87 -6.12 12.49
N ASN A 73 11.79 -4.85 12.82
CA ASN A 73 11.43 -4.36 14.14
C ASN A 73 9.92 -4.18 14.30
N LYS A 74 9.13 -4.49 13.29
CA LYS A 74 7.66 -4.34 13.29
C LYS A 74 7.23 -2.95 13.77
N SER A 75 7.96 -1.92 13.37
CA SER A 75 7.72 -0.54 13.80
C SER A 75 7.68 0.40 12.60
N GLY A 76 6.99 1.51 12.74
CA GLY A 76 6.90 2.54 11.73
C GLY A 76 6.62 3.89 12.33
N TRP A 77 7.01 4.93 11.62
CA TRP A 77 6.66 6.31 11.90
C TRP A 77 6.13 6.96 10.64
N MET A 78 5.11 7.79 10.79
CA MET A 78 4.51 8.52 9.67
C MET A 78 4.06 9.91 10.13
N ASN A 79 4.29 10.91 9.28
CA ASN A 79 3.68 12.22 9.39
C ASN A 79 2.75 12.46 8.22
N MET A 80 1.57 13.01 8.47
CA MET A 80 0.52 13.22 7.49
C MET A 80 -0.07 14.63 7.62
N HIS A 81 -0.27 15.30 6.50
CA HIS A 81 -0.93 16.60 6.40
C HIS A 81 -2.20 16.48 5.57
N PHE A 82 -3.29 17.04 6.06
CA PHE A 82 -4.58 17.03 5.39
C PHE A 82 -4.83 18.36 4.70
N SER A 83 -5.20 18.32 3.42
CA SER A 83 -5.67 19.48 2.68
C SER A 83 -7.19 19.52 2.77
N LEU A 84 -7.71 20.30 3.69
CA LEU A 84 -9.14 20.44 3.95
C LEU A 84 -9.66 21.77 3.39
N PRO A 85 -10.94 21.85 2.96
CA PRO A 85 -11.59 23.10 2.66
C PRO A 85 -11.55 24.07 3.86
N ALA A 86 -11.44 25.37 3.62
CA ALA A 86 -11.33 26.38 4.67
C ALA A 86 -12.48 26.32 5.71
N GLN A 87 -13.69 25.99 5.27
CA GLN A 87 -14.83 25.80 6.16
C GLN A 87 -14.63 24.64 7.13
N ALA A 88 -14.04 23.52 6.66
CA ALA A 88 -13.73 22.36 7.51
C ALA A 88 -12.61 22.69 8.51
N GLN A 89 -11.58 23.44 8.09
CA GLN A 89 -10.52 23.92 8.98
C GLN A 89 -11.08 24.79 10.11
N MET A 90 -11.98 25.72 9.78
CA MET A 90 -12.65 26.55 10.79
C MET A 90 -13.48 25.72 11.79
N GLN A 91 -14.21 24.72 11.32
CA GLN A 91 -15.00 23.82 12.17
C GLN A 91 -14.11 22.97 13.09
N LEU A 92 -12.97 22.52 12.59
CA LEU A 92 -11.99 21.74 13.36
C LEU A 92 -11.17 22.62 14.31
N GLY A 93 -11.10 23.92 14.07
CA GLY A 93 -10.38 24.88 14.91
C GLY A 93 -8.86 24.77 14.75
N THR A 94 -8.38 24.30 13.61
CA THR A 94 -6.94 24.22 13.31
C THR A 94 -6.64 24.71 11.91
N THR A 95 -5.52 25.42 11.76
CA THR A 95 -4.93 25.83 10.47
C THR A 95 -3.86 24.85 9.99
N ASP A 96 -3.45 23.92 10.84
CA ASP A 96 -2.50 22.85 10.53
C ASP A 96 -3.13 21.48 10.84
N PRO A 97 -3.96 20.97 9.93
CA PRO A 97 -4.56 19.65 10.09
C PRO A 97 -3.52 18.56 9.76
N SER A 98 -2.61 18.34 10.70
CA SER A 98 -1.56 17.33 10.60
C SER A 98 -1.75 16.22 11.62
N MET A 99 -1.12 15.06 11.38
CA MET A 99 -1.12 13.93 12.28
C MET A 99 0.23 13.22 12.23
N GLU A 100 0.82 13.00 13.37
CA GLU A 100 1.99 12.15 13.53
C GLU A 100 1.58 10.82 14.13
N MET A 101 2.12 9.72 13.58
CA MET A 101 1.80 8.36 14.01
C MET A 101 3.05 7.54 14.21
N ILE A 102 3.04 6.73 15.27
CA ILE A 102 4.04 5.69 15.52
C ILE A 102 3.30 4.36 15.63
N PHE A 103 3.80 3.37 14.93
CA PHE A 103 3.30 1.99 14.97
C PHE A 103 4.30 1.12 15.73
N ASP A 104 3.81 0.35 16.69
CA ASP A 104 4.59 -0.65 17.42
C ASP A 104 3.86 -2.00 17.33
N GLY A 105 4.49 -2.94 16.65
CA GLY A 105 3.98 -4.31 16.46
C GLY A 105 4.64 -5.37 17.35
N HIS A 106 5.48 -4.98 18.31
CA HIS A 106 6.16 -5.93 19.19
C HIS A 106 5.22 -6.66 20.17
N HIS A 107 4.22 -5.93 20.68
CA HIS A 107 3.28 -6.42 21.71
C HIS A 107 1.82 -6.37 21.22
N GLY A 108 1.58 -6.64 19.96
CA GLY A 108 0.33 -6.37 19.29
C GLY A 108 0.47 -5.14 18.39
N LEU A 109 -0.60 -4.70 17.75
CA LEU A 109 -0.56 -3.46 16.97
C LEU A 109 -0.95 -2.28 17.87
N ILE A 110 0.03 -1.62 18.44
CA ILE A 110 -0.16 -0.38 19.18
C ILE A 110 0.11 0.78 18.24
N MET A 111 -0.81 1.72 18.21
CA MET A 111 -0.69 2.96 17.46
C MET A 111 -0.65 4.13 18.43
N TYR A 112 0.33 4.99 18.29
CA TYR A 112 0.41 6.27 18.97
C TYR A 112 0.14 7.37 17.96
N MET A 113 -0.78 8.27 18.26
CA MET A 113 -1.17 9.36 17.37
C MET A 113 -1.08 10.68 18.12
N ARG A 114 -0.54 11.70 17.44
CA ARG A 114 -0.53 13.08 17.93
C ARG A 114 -0.99 14.01 16.82
N SER A 115 -1.90 14.91 17.12
CA SER A 115 -2.44 15.86 16.16
C SER A 115 -3.05 17.05 16.88
N PRO A 116 -2.95 18.28 16.32
CA PRO A 116 -3.75 19.43 16.77
C PRO A 116 -5.26 19.19 16.72
N LEU A 117 -5.71 18.23 15.91
CA LEU A 117 -7.12 17.84 15.84
C LEU A 117 -7.65 17.24 17.16
N PHE A 118 -6.76 16.76 18.03
CA PHE A 118 -7.11 16.18 19.32
C PHE A 118 -7.08 17.17 20.48
N ASP A 119 -6.58 18.39 20.28
CA ASP A 119 -6.35 19.38 21.36
C ASP A 119 -7.61 19.78 22.15
N ARG A 120 -8.79 19.46 21.62
CA ARG A 120 -10.07 19.66 22.32
C ARG A 120 -10.40 18.60 23.37
N VAL A 121 -9.79 17.40 23.23
CA VAL A 121 -10.10 16.20 24.05
C VAL A 121 -8.88 15.63 24.73
N VAL A 122 -7.70 16.02 24.27
CA VAL A 122 -6.41 15.57 24.81
C VAL A 122 -5.53 16.81 25.05
N PRO A 123 -4.81 16.91 26.18
CA PRO A 123 -3.89 18.04 26.40
C PRO A 123 -2.90 18.16 25.25
N THR A 124 -2.68 19.40 24.78
CA THR A 124 -1.79 19.71 23.66
C THR A 124 -0.42 19.06 23.80
N GLY A 125 0.03 18.43 22.72
CA GLY A 125 1.33 17.77 22.65
C GLY A 125 1.36 16.33 23.21
N LYS A 126 0.26 15.82 23.77
CA LYS A 126 0.16 14.42 24.19
C LYS A 126 -0.11 13.51 23.00
N TRP A 127 0.30 12.25 23.20
CA TRP A 127 0.03 11.17 22.28
C TRP A 127 -1.18 10.37 22.75
N VAL A 128 -2.06 10.02 21.83
CA VAL A 128 -3.15 9.07 22.07
C VAL A 128 -2.65 7.68 21.70
N LYS A 129 -2.63 6.78 22.67
CA LYS A 129 -2.29 5.37 22.49
C LYS A 129 -3.55 4.57 22.19
N MET A 130 -3.52 3.80 21.14
CA MET A 130 -4.62 2.93 20.72
C MET A 130 -4.12 1.50 20.52
N ASP A 131 -4.73 0.55 21.22
CA ASP A 131 -4.61 -0.88 20.90
C ASP A 131 -5.59 -1.20 19.78
N VAL A 132 -5.07 -1.29 18.55
CA VAL A 132 -5.89 -1.47 17.34
C VAL A 132 -6.58 -2.83 17.35
N ALA A 133 -5.94 -3.88 17.89
CA ALA A 133 -6.53 -5.21 17.98
C ALA A 133 -7.70 -5.23 18.97
N LYS A 134 -7.53 -4.59 20.11
CA LYS A 134 -8.59 -4.47 21.15
C LYS A 134 -9.79 -3.67 20.63
N LEU A 135 -9.52 -2.53 19.94
CA LEU A 135 -10.57 -1.71 19.36
C LEU A 135 -11.38 -2.47 18.31
N ALA A 136 -10.72 -3.18 17.42
CA ALA A 136 -11.38 -3.97 16.39
C ALA A 136 -12.24 -5.08 16.98
N LYS A 137 -11.74 -5.77 18.01
CA LYS A 137 -12.51 -6.78 18.73
C LYS A 137 -13.78 -6.19 19.35
N LYS A 138 -13.71 -5.00 19.95
CA LYS A 138 -14.88 -4.28 20.46
C LYS A 138 -15.92 -3.97 19.36
N GLN A 139 -15.47 -3.78 18.12
CA GLN A 139 -16.34 -3.53 16.97
C GLN A 139 -16.78 -4.82 16.23
N GLY A 140 -16.52 -5.99 16.80
CA GLY A 140 -16.86 -7.27 16.19
C GLY A 140 -15.97 -7.65 15.00
N MET A 141 -14.82 -6.99 14.84
CA MET A 141 -13.85 -7.29 13.81
C MET A 141 -12.69 -8.08 14.41
N ASP A 142 -12.38 -9.24 13.84
CA ASP A 142 -11.20 -10.00 14.23
C ASP A 142 -9.97 -9.55 13.41
N LEU A 143 -9.34 -8.45 13.86
CA LEU A 143 -8.06 -8.02 13.29
C LEU A 143 -6.93 -8.99 13.63
N GLY A 144 -7.08 -9.84 14.66
CA GLY A 144 -6.14 -10.91 14.95
C GLY A 144 -6.07 -11.89 13.78
N ALA A 145 -7.21 -12.27 13.21
CA ALA A 145 -7.26 -13.07 11.99
C ALA A 145 -6.66 -12.32 10.77
N LEU A 146 -6.86 -11.01 10.69
CA LEU A 146 -6.27 -10.17 9.64
C LEU A 146 -4.75 -10.01 9.80
N MET A 147 -4.28 -9.92 11.04
CA MET A 147 -2.86 -9.73 11.37
C MET A 147 -2.09 -11.05 11.49
N ASN A 148 -2.73 -12.14 12.01
CA ASN A 148 -2.12 -13.46 12.10
C ASN A 148 -2.00 -14.15 10.73
N ALA A 149 -2.85 -13.80 9.77
CA ALA A 149 -2.72 -14.30 8.41
C ALA A 149 -1.39 -13.86 7.77
N ASN A 150 -0.81 -12.75 8.26
CA ASN A 150 0.52 -12.31 7.85
C ASN A 150 0.99 -11.22 8.82
N GLN A 151 1.92 -11.58 9.67
CA GLN A 151 2.72 -10.67 10.51
C GLN A 151 2.83 -9.27 9.91
N ALA A 152 2.67 -8.22 10.72
CA ALA A 152 2.71 -6.80 10.36
C ALA A 152 3.78 -6.50 9.29
N ASP A 153 3.48 -6.85 8.06
CA ASP A 153 4.30 -6.64 6.89
C ASP A 153 3.78 -5.35 6.24
N PRO A 154 4.63 -4.33 6.04
CA PRO A 154 4.28 -3.04 5.43
C PRO A 154 3.70 -3.15 4.04
N SER A 155 3.82 -4.30 3.48
CA SER A 155 3.42 -4.61 2.14
C SER A 155 1.92 -4.86 1.97
N GLN A 156 1.05 -4.19 2.72
CA GLN A 156 -0.37 -4.25 2.35
C GLN A 156 -0.55 -3.73 0.91
N SER A 157 0.12 -2.63 0.57
CA SER A 157 0.27 -2.15 -0.80
C SER A 157 0.94 -3.19 -1.69
N LEU A 158 2.03 -3.80 -1.23
CA LEU A 158 2.74 -4.84 -1.98
C LEU A 158 1.92 -6.14 -2.12
N ARG A 159 1.09 -6.50 -1.15
CA ARG A 159 0.15 -7.63 -1.30
C ARG A 159 -0.93 -7.38 -2.34
N MET A 160 -1.41 -6.14 -2.44
CA MET A 160 -2.32 -5.77 -3.53
C MET A 160 -1.64 -5.97 -4.89
N LEU A 161 -0.34 -5.70 -4.99
CA LEU A 161 0.45 -5.98 -6.19
C LEU A 161 0.58 -7.47 -6.49
N MET A 162 0.62 -8.35 -5.48
CA MET A 162 0.63 -9.80 -5.68
C MET A 162 -0.68 -10.33 -6.26
N ALA A 163 -1.77 -9.58 -6.12
CA ALA A 163 -3.05 -9.85 -6.77
C ALA A 163 -3.19 -9.14 -8.12
N SER A 164 -2.11 -8.58 -8.67
CA SER A 164 -2.11 -7.96 -9.99
C SER A 164 -2.48 -8.95 -11.07
N SER A 165 -3.14 -8.44 -12.09
CA SER A 165 -3.48 -9.19 -13.30
C SER A 165 -3.31 -8.32 -14.53
N GLY A 166 -2.83 -8.93 -15.63
CA GLY A 166 -2.68 -8.25 -16.90
C GLY A 166 -1.63 -7.15 -16.92
N ALA A 167 -0.53 -7.31 -16.15
CA ALA A 167 0.54 -6.36 -16.13
C ALA A 167 1.20 -6.22 -17.52
N ARG A 168 1.28 -4.98 -18.01
CA ARG A 168 1.91 -4.64 -19.29
C ARG A 168 2.89 -3.50 -19.09
N VAL A 169 4.01 -3.54 -19.81
CA VAL A 169 4.96 -2.44 -19.87
C VAL A 169 4.33 -1.27 -20.64
N THR A 170 4.37 -0.09 -20.06
CA THR A 170 3.88 1.15 -20.68
C THR A 170 5.01 2.12 -21.01
N GLY A 171 6.19 1.93 -20.42
CA GLY A 171 7.34 2.79 -20.71
C GLY A 171 8.46 2.63 -19.69
N ALA A 172 9.33 3.63 -19.67
CA ALA A 172 10.38 3.80 -18.68
C ALA A 172 10.37 5.25 -18.19
N GLU A 173 10.61 5.43 -16.90
CA GLU A 173 10.60 6.73 -16.24
C GLU A 173 11.61 6.76 -15.09
N ARG A 174 12.08 7.95 -14.72
CA ARG A 174 12.93 8.12 -13.53
C ARG A 174 12.10 8.51 -12.32
N ILE A 175 12.12 7.68 -11.30
CA ILE A 175 11.50 7.98 -10.00
C ILE A 175 12.60 8.34 -9.01
N ARG A 176 12.59 9.56 -8.48
CA ARG A 176 13.61 10.08 -7.56
C ARG A 176 15.05 9.87 -8.09
N GLY A 177 15.24 10.09 -9.42
CA GLY A 177 16.54 9.92 -10.08
C GLY A 177 16.92 8.48 -10.46
N VAL A 178 16.14 7.48 -10.08
CA VAL A 178 16.37 6.06 -10.39
C VAL A 178 15.59 5.66 -11.64
N GLU A 179 16.25 5.04 -12.61
CA GLU A 179 15.59 4.47 -13.79
C GLU A 179 14.66 3.31 -13.40
N THR A 180 13.44 3.32 -13.93
CA THR A 180 12.42 2.31 -13.68
C THR A 180 11.73 1.89 -14.95
N THR A 181 11.20 0.66 -14.96
CA THR A 181 10.22 0.20 -15.94
C THR A 181 8.83 0.49 -15.38
N HIS A 182 7.99 1.12 -16.18
CA HIS A 182 6.62 1.47 -15.84
C HIS A 182 5.67 0.37 -16.31
N TYR A 183 4.85 -0.12 -15.39
CA TYR A 183 3.82 -1.14 -15.63
C TYR A 183 2.45 -0.60 -15.31
N ALA A 184 1.45 -0.89 -16.16
CA ALA A 184 0.04 -0.72 -15.86
C ALA A 184 -0.61 -2.09 -15.71
N PHE A 185 -1.54 -2.23 -14.76
CA PHE A 185 -2.23 -3.47 -14.42
C PHE A 185 -3.55 -3.20 -13.71
N ASN A 186 -4.31 -4.24 -13.38
CA ASN A 186 -5.48 -4.13 -12.52
C ASN A 186 -5.26 -4.95 -11.24
N ILE A 187 -5.81 -4.46 -10.14
CA ILE A 187 -5.86 -5.22 -8.89
C ILE A 187 -7.13 -6.06 -8.89
N ASP A 188 -6.99 -7.36 -8.73
CA ASP A 188 -8.11 -8.30 -8.66
C ASP A 188 -8.61 -8.43 -7.21
N PHE A 189 -9.63 -7.65 -6.88
CA PHE A 189 -10.25 -7.70 -5.55
C PHE A 189 -10.95 -9.01 -5.25
N LYS A 190 -11.39 -9.78 -6.26
CA LYS A 190 -11.99 -11.10 -6.06
C LYS A 190 -10.92 -12.08 -5.55
N LYS A 191 -9.72 -12.03 -6.12
CA LYS A 191 -8.57 -12.80 -5.66
C LYS A 191 -8.19 -12.43 -4.23
N LEU A 192 -8.13 -11.14 -3.90
CA LEU A 192 -7.90 -10.66 -2.53
C LEU A 192 -9.00 -11.08 -1.56
N ALA A 193 -10.26 -11.03 -1.97
CA ALA A 193 -11.41 -11.42 -1.17
C ALA A 193 -11.47 -12.94 -0.92
N HIS A 194 -10.94 -13.77 -1.84
CA HIS A 194 -10.86 -15.21 -1.62
C HIS A 194 -10.03 -15.56 -0.39
N ASP A 195 -8.91 -14.88 -0.21
CA ASP A 195 -7.94 -15.19 0.83
C ASP A 195 -8.10 -14.32 2.09
N ASN A 196 -8.98 -13.29 2.03
CA ASN A 196 -9.13 -12.33 3.12
C ASN A 196 -10.61 -11.94 3.38
N ARG A 197 -11.11 -12.32 4.57
CA ARG A 197 -12.50 -12.04 4.99
C ARG A 197 -12.83 -10.54 5.01
N ALA A 198 -11.89 -9.68 5.37
CA ALA A 198 -12.14 -8.23 5.42
C ALA A 198 -12.34 -7.64 4.02
N PHE A 199 -11.54 -8.08 3.03
CA PHE A 199 -11.77 -7.70 1.63
C PHE A 199 -13.10 -8.23 1.11
N ARG A 200 -13.51 -9.43 1.51
CA ARG A 200 -14.83 -9.99 1.19
C ARG A 200 -15.96 -9.10 1.71
N GLN A 201 -15.92 -8.76 2.99
CA GLN A 201 -16.92 -7.87 3.59
C GLN A 201 -16.95 -6.47 2.95
N LEU A 202 -15.80 -5.96 2.52
CA LEU A 202 -15.71 -4.69 1.81
C LEU A 202 -16.38 -4.80 0.43
N THR A 203 -16.06 -5.82 -0.36
CA THR A 203 -16.65 -6.03 -1.70
C THR A 203 -18.16 -6.27 -1.63
N ASP A 204 -18.62 -7.01 -0.61
CA ASP A 204 -20.05 -7.26 -0.39
C ASP A 204 -20.84 -5.96 -0.07
N LYS A 205 -20.20 -5.04 0.67
CA LYS A 205 -20.83 -3.76 1.06
C LYS A 205 -20.74 -2.67 -0.01
N THR A 206 -19.67 -2.65 -0.79
CA THR A 206 -19.40 -1.56 -1.75
C THR A 206 -19.77 -1.93 -3.19
N GLY A 207 -20.10 -3.17 -3.47
CA GLY A 207 -20.34 -3.68 -4.82
C GLY A 207 -19.03 -3.89 -5.60
N SER A 208 -19.08 -3.78 -6.93
CA SER A 208 -17.88 -3.96 -7.75
C SER A 208 -16.88 -2.82 -7.52
N ILE A 209 -15.63 -3.20 -7.28
CA ILE A 209 -14.51 -2.27 -7.15
C ILE A 209 -13.64 -2.45 -8.38
N SER A 210 -13.40 -1.35 -9.11
CA SER A 210 -12.38 -1.28 -10.15
C SER A 210 -11.14 -0.59 -9.57
N ALA A 211 -9.98 -1.19 -9.76
CA ALA A 211 -8.73 -0.61 -9.27
C ALA A 211 -7.61 -0.74 -10.30
N PRO A 212 -7.64 0.11 -11.34
CA PRO A 212 -6.46 0.30 -12.18
C PRO A 212 -5.30 0.77 -11.32
N ALA A 213 -4.12 0.25 -11.60
CA ALA A 213 -2.92 0.53 -10.86
C ALA A 213 -1.70 0.59 -11.78
N GLU A 214 -0.68 1.27 -11.30
CA GLU A 214 0.59 1.46 -12.00
C GLU A 214 1.74 1.24 -11.02
N ALA A 215 2.81 0.60 -11.48
CA ALA A 215 4.01 0.39 -10.67
C ALA A 215 5.26 0.72 -11.48
N TRP A 216 6.22 1.35 -10.83
CA TRP A 216 7.53 1.68 -11.38
C TRP A 216 8.58 0.83 -10.67
N VAL A 217 9.21 -0.05 -11.42
CA VAL A 217 10.13 -1.07 -10.90
C VAL A 217 11.56 -0.77 -11.34
N ASP A 218 12.49 -0.72 -10.39
CA ASP A 218 13.91 -0.48 -10.69
C ASP A 218 14.62 -1.73 -11.24
N LYS A 219 15.87 -1.56 -11.68
CA LYS A 219 16.71 -2.65 -12.22
C LYS A 219 17.00 -3.77 -11.21
N GLN A 220 16.86 -3.51 -9.91
CA GLN A 220 16.97 -4.50 -8.84
C GLN A 220 15.66 -5.25 -8.60
N GLY A 221 14.61 -4.93 -9.35
CA GLY A 221 13.28 -5.51 -9.21
C GLY A 221 12.51 -4.99 -8.00
N ARG A 222 12.81 -3.80 -7.49
CA ARG A 222 12.09 -3.17 -6.38
C ARG A 222 11.08 -2.16 -6.90
N VAL A 223 9.91 -2.11 -6.28
CA VAL A 223 8.91 -1.06 -6.54
C VAL A 223 9.42 0.27 -6.00
N ARG A 224 9.52 1.28 -6.85
CA ARG A 224 9.92 2.66 -6.51
C ARG A 224 8.74 3.59 -6.36
N ARG A 225 7.67 3.33 -7.13
CA ARG A 225 6.39 4.03 -7.05
C ARG A 225 5.26 3.04 -7.28
N LEU A 226 4.19 3.22 -6.55
CA LEU A 226 2.90 2.58 -6.77
C LEU A 226 1.85 3.67 -6.87
N SER A 227 0.97 3.59 -7.87
CA SER A 227 -0.22 4.42 -7.98
C SER A 227 -1.45 3.53 -8.13
N VAL A 228 -2.48 3.79 -7.35
CA VAL A 228 -3.74 3.03 -7.37
C VAL A 228 -4.90 4.00 -7.40
N THR A 229 -5.84 3.79 -8.32
CA THR A 229 -7.09 4.52 -8.34
C THR A 229 -8.24 3.54 -8.10
N MET A 230 -8.94 3.70 -7.00
CA MET A 230 -10.10 2.87 -6.65
C MET A 230 -11.38 3.64 -6.88
N THR A 231 -12.29 3.08 -7.66
CA THR A 231 -13.63 3.61 -7.82
C THR A 231 -14.62 2.64 -7.18
N MET A 232 -15.34 3.12 -6.19
CA MET A 232 -16.40 2.39 -5.50
C MET A 232 -17.74 2.84 -6.05
N GLY A 233 -18.61 1.87 -6.37
CA GLY A 233 -19.94 2.15 -6.92
C GLY A 233 -20.86 2.87 -5.93
N ALA A 234 -22.00 3.36 -6.45
CA ALA A 234 -23.00 4.09 -5.69
C ALA A 234 -23.79 3.28 -4.64
N ALA A 235 -23.32 2.08 -4.27
CA ALA A 235 -23.97 1.29 -3.21
C ALA A 235 -24.01 2.04 -1.86
N LEU A 236 -23.15 3.06 -1.68
CA LEU A 236 -23.15 3.99 -0.55
C LEU A 236 -23.88 5.32 -0.85
N GLY A 237 -24.68 5.37 -1.93
CA GLY A 237 -25.46 6.53 -2.34
C GLY A 237 -24.76 7.45 -3.35
N THR A 238 -23.45 7.60 -3.29
CA THR A 238 -22.68 8.46 -4.21
C THR A 238 -21.39 7.73 -4.63
N PRO A 239 -21.05 7.71 -5.93
CA PRO A 239 -19.76 7.16 -6.37
C PRO A 239 -18.60 7.88 -5.69
N MET A 240 -17.63 7.12 -5.22
CA MET A 240 -16.43 7.64 -4.58
C MET A 240 -15.19 7.14 -5.34
N THR A 241 -14.29 8.08 -5.63
CA THR A 241 -12.99 7.75 -6.23
C THR A 241 -11.88 8.12 -5.25
N MET A 242 -10.99 7.19 -4.99
CA MET A 242 -9.79 7.41 -4.19
C MET A 242 -8.56 7.09 -5.05
N SER A 243 -7.62 8.02 -5.09
CA SER A 243 -6.32 7.83 -5.74
C SER A 243 -5.22 7.95 -4.70
N ILE A 244 -4.28 7.00 -4.72
CA ILE A 244 -3.12 6.99 -3.83
C ILE A 244 -1.89 6.80 -4.71
N THR A 245 -0.85 7.61 -4.48
CA THR A 245 0.48 7.44 -5.06
C THR A 245 1.48 7.36 -3.91
N GLU A 246 2.33 6.35 -3.91
CA GLU A 246 3.34 6.10 -2.89
C GLU A 246 4.71 5.90 -3.56
N ASP A 247 5.71 6.65 -3.13
CA ASP A 247 7.12 6.50 -3.52
C ASP A 247 7.86 5.76 -2.42
N LEU A 248 8.64 4.73 -2.78
CA LEU A 248 9.44 3.93 -1.86
C LEU A 248 10.93 4.14 -2.16
N TYR A 249 11.73 4.40 -1.12
CA TYR A 249 13.15 4.70 -1.26
C TYR A 249 13.94 4.35 0.02
N ASP A 250 15.26 4.52 0.00
CA ASP A 250 16.19 4.22 1.12
C ASP A 250 15.96 2.81 1.69
N PHE A 251 15.90 1.84 0.79
CA PHE A 251 15.62 0.44 1.14
C PHE A 251 16.72 -0.16 2.00
N GLY A 252 16.33 -0.81 3.09
CA GLY A 252 17.23 -1.47 4.03
C GLY A 252 17.84 -0.51 5.06
N GLU A 253 17.68 0.79 4.91
CA GLU A 253 18.09 1.77 5.92
C GLU A 253 17.13 1.70 7.12
N ARG A 254 17.71 1.53 8.31
CA ARG A 254 16.94 1.44 9.54
C ARG A 254 17.13 2.67 10.38
N THR A 255 16.03 3.22 10.82
CA THR A 255 16.00 4.31 11.80
C THR A 255 15.34 3.77 13.06
N PRO A 256 15.94 3.88 14.24
CA PRO A 256 15.29 3.51 15.48
C PRO A 256 13.98 4.26 15.65
N ILE A 257 12.88 3.52 15.79
CA ILE A 257 11.55 4.06 16.05
C ILE A 257 11.14 3.55 17.42
N ALA A 258 10.94 4.47 18.36
CA ALA A 258 10.56 4.15 19.72
C ALA A 258 9.18 4.72 20.05
N PRO A 259 8.40 4.05 20.90
CA PRO A 259 7.20 4.63 21.49
C PRO A 259 7.50 5.96 22.19
N PRO A 260 6.53 6.87 22.25
CA PRO A 260 6.71 8.12 23.00
C PRO A 260 6.85 7.85 24.50
N PRO A 261 7.48 8.75 25.27
CA PRO A 261 7.57 8.63 26.71
C PRO A 261 6.19 8.45 27.35
N GLU A 262 6.04 7.56 28.31
CA GLU A 262 4.75 7.26 28.99
C GLU A 262 4.09 8.51 29.58
N SER A 263 4.89 9.46 30.11
CA SER A 263 4.40 10.73 30.64
C SER A 263 3.69 11.60 29.59
N LEU A 264 3.91 11.35 28.28
CA LEU A 264 3.26 12.04 27.18
C LEU A 264 2.12 11.23 26.56
N VAL A 265 1.76 10.09 27.11
CA VAL A 265 0.76 9.18 26.54
C VAL A 265 -0.54 9.24 27.29
N VAL A 266 -1.66 9.23 26.55
CA VAL A 266 -3.03 9.10 27.07
C VAL A 266 -3.67 7.90 26.36
N ASP A 267 -4.25 6.97 27.10
CA ASP A 267 -4.94 5.83 26.52
C ASP A 267 -6.26 6.26 25.88
N PHE A 268 -6.53 5.79 24.66
CA PHE A 268 -7.78 6.04 23.94
C PHE A 268 -9.01 5.58 24.73
N ASP A 269 -8.91 4.45 25.42
CA ASP A 269 -10.03 3.92 26.24
C ASP A 269 -10.42 4.90 27.38
N SER A 270 -9.48 5.68 27.90
CA SER A 270 -9.77 6.66 28.95
C SER A 270 -10.56 7.87 28.44
N LEU A 271 -10.41 8.20 27.13
CA LEU A 271 -11.12 9.30 26.48
C LEU A 271 -12.57 8.92 26.16
N SER A 272 -12.84 7.66 25.88
CA SER A 272 -14.18 7.16 25.54
C SER A 272 -15.07 6.91 26.78
N GLY A 273 -14.49 6.86 27.97
CA GLY A 273 -15.21 6.65 29.24
C GLY A 273 -15.72 7.93 29.94
N SER A 274 -15.37 9.11 29.43
CA SER A 274 -15.74 10.40 30.05
C SER A 274 -17.02 11.02 29.51
N SER A 275 -17.78 10.31 28.65
CA SER A 275 -19.04 10.77 28.04
C SER A 275 -20.24 9.99 28.60
N SER A 276 -20.35 9.86 29.92
CA SER A 276 -21.54 9.35 30.62
C SER A 276 -22.11 10.38 31.57
#